data_38c7b5a43369f8dc1f6f89b3a2767cf8
#
_entry.id   38c7b5a43369f8dc1f6f89b3a2767cf8
#
_cell.length_a   1.000
_cell.length_b   1.000
_cell.length_c   1.000
_cell.angle_alpha   90.00
_cell.angle_beta   90.00
_cell.angle_gamma   90.00
#
_symmetry.space_group_name_H-M   'P 1'
#
loop_
_entity.id
_entity.type
_entity.pdbx_description
1 polymer ?
#
loop_
_entity_poly.entity_id
_entity_poly.type
_entity_poly.pdbx_seq_one_letter_code
_entity_poly.pdbx_strand_id
1 'polypeptide(L)'
;MTARVAASLCALLLTAAACGGGRPASPPPIPPPPDVAAPPPDSLKTTSGISTKVLTPGTGTRRPRATDTVVVHYTGWTTDGRMFDSSVARGEPATFALNEVIRGWTEGVQMMVEGETRRFWIPEPLAYQGRREPRGMLVFDIELLQIK
;
A
#
# COMPACT_ATOMS: atom_id res chain seq x y z
N MET A 1 8.81 26.23 81.19
CA MET A 1 8.31 27.10 80.14
C MET A 1 8.40 26.34 78.89
N THR A 2 7.26 26.05 78.29
CA THR A 2 6.99 25.04 77.28
C THR A 2 7.26 25.51 75.85
N ALA A 3 8.19 24.88 75.17
CA ALA A 3 8.37 25.07 73.74
C ALA A 3 7.67 23.91 73.00
N ARG A 4 6.64 24.23 72.23
CA ARG A 4 5.94 23.29 71.32
C ARG A 4 6.71 23.15 70.01
N VAL A 5 7.17 21.97 69.75
CA VAL A 5 7.72 21.61 68.42
C VAL A 5 6.56 21.14 67.49
N ALA A 6 6.33 21.95 66.49
CA ALA A 6 5.38 21.55 65.41
C ALA A 6 6.05 20.63 64.40
N ALA A 7 5.60 19.42 64.33
CA ALA A 7 6.02 18.45 63.33
C ALA A 7 5.31 18.76 62.01
N SER A 8 6.06 19.20 60.99
CA SER A 8 5.56 19.40 59.64
C SER A 8 5.61 18.08 58.90
N LEU A 9 4.45 17.53 58.60
CA LEU A 9 4.29 16.32 57.82
C LEU A 9 4.36 16.69 56.32
N CYS A 10 5.51 16.44 55.69
CA CYS A 10 5.66 16.56 54.24
C CYS A 10 5.01 15.36 53.59
N ALA A 11 3.80 15.51 53.02
CA ALA A 11 3.18 14.53 52.19
C ALA A 11 3.84 14.53 50.82
N LEU A 12 4.61 13.48 50.53
CA LEU A 12 5.21 13.22 49.21
C LEU A 12 4.12 12.69 48.30
N LEU A 13 3.57 13.55 47.41
CA LEU A 13 2.70 13.14 46.33
C LEU A 13 3.54 12.47 45.26
N LEU A 14 3.52 11.13 45.21
CA LEU A 14 4.01 10.36 44.11
C LEU A 14 3.01 10.51 42.93
N THR A 15 3.33 11.40 41.99
CA THR A 15 2.65 11.40 40.69
C THR A 15 3.16 10.22 39.88
N ALA A 16 2.37 9.17 39.81
CA ALA A 16 2.60 8.08 38.88
C ALA A 16 2.35 8.62 37.47
N ALA A 17 3.42 8.88 36.71
CA ALA A 17 3.35 9.12 35.29
C ALA A 17 2.95 7.82 34.63
N ALA A 18 1.68 7.69 34.26
CA ALA A 18 1.20 6.62 33.40
C ALA A 18 1.85 6.81 32.03
N CYS A 19 2.90 6.05 31.72
CA CYS A 19 3.37 5.86 30.35
C CYS A 19 2.27 5.13 29.59
N GLY A 20 1.36 5.88 28.99
CA GLY A 20 0.44 5.38 28.01
C GLY A 20 1.23 4.94 26.79
N GLY A 21 1.52 3.63 26.69
CA GLY A 21 2.04 3.01 25.48
C GLY A 21 0.96 3.08 24.40
N GLY A 22 0.84 4.25 23.75
CA GLY A 22 0.04 4.40 22.56
C GLY A 22 0.64 3.51 21.48
N ARG A 23 -0.16 2.56 20.93
CA ARG A 23 0.17 1.90 19.65
C ARG A 23 0.50 3.01 18.65
N PRO A 24 1.59 2.87 17.86
CA PRO A 24 1.82 3.81 16.78
C PRO A 24 0.56 3.86 15.92
N ALA A 25 0.04 5.06 15.69
CA ALA A 25 -1.13 5.24 14.84
C ALA A 25 -0.84 4.65 13.46
N SER A 26 -1.78 3.88 12.91
CA SER A 26 -1.67 3.41 11.53
C SER A 26 -1.48 4.62 10.63
N PRO A 27 -0.59 4.55 9.63
CA PRO A 27 -0.41 5.66 8.70
C PRO A 27 -1.75 6.00 8.03
N PRO A 28 -1.97 7.29 7.72
CA PRO A 28 -3.22 7.70 7.08
C PRO A 28 -3.38 7.01 5.72
N PRO A 29 -4.60 6.65 5.34
CA PRO A 29 -4.85 6.03 4.05
C PRO A 29 -4.51 7.00 2.92
N ILE A 30 -3.94 6.48 1.84
CA ILE A 30 -3.72 7.24 0.61
C ILE A 30 -5.07 7.39 -0.09
N PRO A 31 -5.47 8.63 -0.45
CA PRO A 31 -6.75 8.85 -1.12
C PRO A 31 -6.86 8.06 -2.43
N PRO A 32 -8.05 7.54 -2.77
CA PRO A 32 -8.25 6.87 -4.04
C PRO A 32 -8.15 7.86 -5.22
N PRO A 33 -7.73 7.39 -6.39
CA PRO A 33 -7.79 8.20 -7.59
C PRO A 33 -9.24 8.47 -8.02
N PRO A 34 -9.48 9.53 -8.81
CA PRO A 34 -10.84 9.89 -9.23
C PRO A 34 -11.49 8.83 -10.12
N ASP A 35 -10.71 7.99 -10.79
CA ASP A 35 -11.15 6.91 -11.67
C ASP A 35 -11.10 5.52 -11.01
N VAL A 36 -11.12 5.46 -9.68
CA VAL A 36 -11.07 4.19 -8.94
C VAL A 36 -12.27 3.29 -9.21
N ALA A 37 -13.45 3.84 -9.47
CA ALA A 37 -14.67 3.08 -9.66
C ALA A 37 -14.68 2.25 -10.96
N ALA A 38 -14.02 2.75 -12.01
CA ALA A 38 -13.93 2.08 -13.32
C ALA A 38 -12.78 2.63 -14.14
N PRO A 39 -12.19 1.83 -15.05
CA PRO A 39 -11.14 2.31 -15.92
C PRO A 39 -11.67 3.40 -16.87
N PRO A 40 -10.91 4.49 -17.07
CA PRO A 40 -11.31 5.54 -17.99
C PRO A 40 -11.23 5.07 -19.45
N PRO A 41 -11.97 5.74 -20.39
CA PRO A 41 -12.00 5.35 -21.80
C PRO A 41 -10.64 5.34 -22.50
N ASP A 42 -9.68 6.13 -22.02
CA ASP A 42 -8.32 6.23 -22.55
C ASP A 42 -7.35 5.19 -21.96
N SER A 43 -7.84 4.26 -21.13
CA SER A 43 -7.04 3.14 -20.63
C SER A 43 -6.83 2.09 -21.72
N LEU A 44 -5.66 1.46 -21.72
CA LEU A 44 -5.37 0.29 -22.54
C LEU A 44 -6.00 -0.94 -21.88
N LYS A 45 -6.76 -1.71 -22.65
CA LYS A 45 -7.32 -2.99 -22.20
C LYS A 45 -6.58 -4.17 -22.80
N THR A 46 -6.09 -5.07 -21.97
CA THR A 46 -5.46 -6.32 -22.41
C THR A 46 -6.49 -7.38 -22.80
N THR A 47 -6.08 -8.41 -23.52
CA THR A 47 -6.94 -9.55 -23.90
C THR A 47 -7.45 -10.31 -22.69
N SER A 48 -6.71 -10.35 -21.59
CA SER A 48 -7.13 -10.99 -20.33
C SER A 48 -8.16 -10.17 -19.54
N GLY A 49 -8.37 -8.91 -19.91
CA GLY A 49 -9.35 -8.02 -19.28
C GLY A 49 -8.79 -7.00 -18.29
N ILE A 50 -7.46 -6.93 -18.12
CA ILE A 50 -6.84 -5.88 -17.33
C ILE A 50 -6.93 -4.57 -18.09
N SER A 51 -7.37 -3.49 -17.42
CA SER A 51 -7.24 -2.15 -17.95
C SER A 51 -6.05 -1.48 -17.28
N THR A 52 -5.28 -0.69 -18.03
CA THR A 52 -4.07 -0.05 -17.53
C THR A 52 -3.82 1.31 -18.15
N LYS A 53 -3.16 2.18 -17.39
CA LYS A 53 -2.78 3.52 -17.83
C LYS A 53 -1.43 3.90 -17.24
N VAL A 54 -0.50 4.36 -18.08
CA VAL A 54 0.77 4.92 -17.62
C VAL A 54 0.51 6.26 -16.96
N LEU A 55 0.93 6.41 -15.70
CA LEU A 55 0.86 7.68 -14.97
C LEU A 55 2.15 8.47 -15.11
N THR A 56 3.29 7.79 -14.99
CA THR A 56 4.62 8.36 -15.18
C THR A 56 5.44 7.42 -16.06
N PRO A 57 5.97 7.90 -17.19
CA PRO A 57 6.86 7.08 -18.03
C PRO A 57 8.12 6.66 -17.25
N GLY A 58 8.58 5.44 -17.48
CA GLY A 58 9.84 4.96 -16.94
C GLY A 58 11.04 5.36 -17.76
N THR A 59 12.21 5.17 -17.20
CA THR A 59 13.50 5.45 -17.84
C THR A 59 14.23 4.20 -18.26
N GLY A 60 13.83 3.03 -17.72
CA GLY A 60 14.40 1.74 -18.07
C GLY A 60 14.01 1.25 -19.46
N THR A 61 14.71 0.25 -19.97
CA THR A 61 14.43 -0.38 -21.26
C THR A 61 14.04 -1.85 -21.11
N ARG A 62 14.38 -2.45 -19.97
CA ARG A 62 14.09 -3.84 -19.66
C ARG A 62 12.72 -3.97 -19.00
N ARG A 63 11.94 -4.95 -19.43
CA ARG A 63 10.72 -5.40 -18.75
C ARG A 63 11.00 -6.65 -17.93
N PRO A 64 10.37 -6.81 -16.76
CA PRO A 64 10.55 -8.02 -15.96
C PRO A 64 9.91 -9.22 -16.66
N ARG A 65 10.46 -10.38 -16.41
CA ARG A 65 9.89 -11.69 -16.80
C ARG A 65 9.01 -12.22 -15.67
N ALA A 66 8.14 -13.17 -15.98
CA ALA A 66 7.29 -13.81 -14.98
C ALA A 66 8.08 -14.48 -13.84
N THR A 67 9.33 -14.86 -14.06
CA THR A 67 10.23 -15.48 -13.08
C THR A 67 11.14 -14.49 -12.34
N ASP A 68 11.08 -13.20 -12.70
CA ASP A 68 11.90 -12.18 -12.05
C ASP A 68 11.30 -11.75 -10.71
N THR A 69 12.15 -11.24 -9.84
CA THR A 69 11.77 -10.55 -8.61
C THR A 69 11.81 -9.05 -8.86
N VAL A 70 10.82 -8.33 -8.35
CA VAL A 70 10.71 -6.88 -8.52
C VAL A 70 10.63 -6.17 -7.19
N VAL A 71 11.17 -4.96 -7.15
CA VAL A 71 11.02 -4.02 -6.04
C VAL A 71 10.07 -2.92 -6.49
N VAL A 72 9.00 -2.71 -5.75
CA VAL A 72 7.93 -1.79 -6.11
C VAL A 72 7.47 -0.94 -4.93
N HIS A 73 6.97 0.25 -5.24
CA HIS A 73 5.98 0.91 -4.40
C HIS A 73 4.60 0.69 -5.00
N TYR A 74 3.61 0.46 -4.16
CA TYR A 74 2.25 0.26 -4.63
C TYR A 74 1.22 0.72 -3.61
N THR A 75 0.05 1.04 -4.12
CA THR A 75 -1.16 1.25 -3.33
C THR A 75 -2.32 0.55 -4.03
N GLY A 76 -3.13 -0.16 -3.25
CA GLY A 76 -4.30 -0.88 -3.75
C GLY A 76 -5.59 -0.37 -3.11
N TRP A 77 -6.63 -0.20 -3.95
CA TRP A 77 -7.98 0.19 -3.54
C TRP A 77 -9.01 -0.77 -4.10
N THR A 78 -10.13 -0.89 -3.38
CA THR A 78 -11.37 -1.42 -3.92
C THR A 78 -12.07 -0.34 -4.76
N THR A 79 -13.02 -0.73 -5.60
CA THR A 79 -13.70 0.22 -6.51
C THR A 79 -14.58 1.24 -5.80
N ASP A 80 -14.88 1.04 -4.52
CA ASP A 80 -15.54 2.02 -3.64
C ASP A 80 -14.56 3.03 -3.02
N GLY A 81 -13.26 2.95 -3.36
CA GLY A 81 -12.24 3.89 -2.91
C GLY A 81 -11.55 3.55 -1.60
N ARG A 82 -11.83 2.39 -1.02
CA ARG A 82 -11.17 1.94 0.21
C ARG A 82 -9.77 1.41 -0.08
N MET A 83 -8.75 2.04 0.49
CA MET A 83 -7.39 1.51 0.48
C MET A 83 -7.33 0.23 1.32
N PHE A 84 -6.82 -0.87 0.77
CA PHE A 84 -6.67 -2.12 1.50
C PHE A 84 -5.21 -2.50 1.74
N ASP A 85 -4.27 -1.97 0.96
CA ASP A 85 -2.84 -2.22 1.14
C ASP A 85 -2.01 -1.13 0.48
N SER A 86 -0.86 -0.76 1.07
CA SER A 86 0.06 0.23 0.50
C SER A 86 1.44 0.13 1.11
N SER A 87 2.45 -0.08 0.27
CA SER A 87 3.85 0.04 0.67
C SER A 87 4.25 1.50 0.90
N VAL A 88 3.62 2.43 0.18
CA VAL A 88 3.84 3.87 0.35
C VAL A 88 3.39 4.33 1.73
N ALA A 89 2.22 3.88 2.18
CA ALA A 89 1.72 4.19 3.53
C ALA A 89 2.62 3.59 4.62
N ARG A 90 3.23 2.42 4.39
CA ARG A 90 4.20 1.81 5.31
C ARG A 90 5.58 2.49 5.28
N GLY A 91 5.87 3.30 4.27
CA GLY A 91 7.12 4.04 4.14
C GLY A 91 8.32 3.21 3.65
N GLU A 92 8.08 2.02 3.10
CA GLU A 92 9.14 1.16 2.57
C GLU A 92 8.69 0.39 1.33
N PRO A 93 9.58 0.20 0.32
CA PRO A 93 9.27 -0.60 -0.85
C PRO A 93 9.04 -2.06 -0.49
N ALA A 94 8.26 -2.74 -1.32
CA ALA A 94 8.02 -4.18 -1.21
C ALA A 94 8.76 -4.93 -2.32
N THR A 95 9.21 -6.14 -2.00
CA THR A 95 9.90 -7.04 -2.94
C THR A 95 9.04 -8.26 -3.17
N PHE A 96 8.73 -8.57 -4.43
CA PHE A 96 7.89 -9.70 -4.83
C PHE A 96 8.51 -10.50 -5.97
N ALA A 97 8.39 -11.83 -5.90
CA ALA A 97 8.55 -12.69 -7.06
C ALA A 97 7.26 -12.63 -7.90
N LEU A 98 7.36 -12.33 -9.19
CA LEU A 98 6.18 -12.13 -10.04
C LEU A 98 5.33 -13.38 -10.23
N ASN A 99 5.89 -14.58 -10.04
CA ASN A 99 5.15 -15.83 -10.09
C ASN A 99 4.44 -16.20 -8.75
N GLU A 100 4.57 -15.39 -7.72
CA GLU A 100 3.98 -15.61 -6.39
C GLU A 100 2.93 -14.55 -6.00
N VAL A 101 2.57 -13.66 -6.91
CA VAL A 101 1.55 -12.61 -6.72
C VAL A 101 0.27 -12.94 -7.48
N ILE A 102 -0.77 -12.13 -7.32
CA ILE A 102 -2.00 -12.30 -8.11
C ILE A 102 -1.71 -12.25 -9.60
N ARG A 103 -2.49 -12.96 -10.40
CA ARG A 103 -2.26 -13.11 -11.85
C ARG A 103 -2.24 -11.77 -12.59
N GLY A 104 -3.06 -10.82 -12.16
CA GLY A 104 -3.07 -9.48 -12.71
C GLY A 104 -1.76 -8.73 -12.53
N TRP A 105 -1.06 -8.95 -11.43
CA TRP A 105 0.28 -8.42 -11.22
C TRP A 105 1.34 -9.13 -12.06
N THR A 106 1.30 -10.45 -12.11
CA THR A 106 2.23 -11.23 -12.95
C THR A 106 2.18 -10.76 -14.39
N GLU A 107 0.99 -10.55 -14.94
CA GLU A 107 0.81 -10.05 -16.30
C GLU A 107 1.15 -8.56 -16.42
N GLY A 108 0.58 -7.73 -15.55
CA GLY A 108 0.65 -6.28 -15.67
C GLY A 108 2.06 -5.72 -15.45
N VAL A 109 2.79 -6.20 -14.45
CA VAL A 109 4.14 -5.70 -14.16
C VAL A 109 5.13 -6.04 -15.27
N GLN A 110 4.92 -7.11 -16.02
CA GLN A 110 5.72 -7.44 -17.21
C GLN A 110 5.56 -6.42 -18.35
N MET A 111 4.54 -5.55 -18.30
CA MET A 111 4.35 -4.45 -19.26
C MET A 111 5.16 -3.21 -18.89
N MET A 112 5.70 -3.14 -17.67
CA MET A 112 6.36 -1.97 -17.12
C MET A 112 7.88 -2.02 -17.36
N VAL A 113 8.51 -0.83 -17.30
CA VAL A 113 9.96 -0.67 -17.22
C VAL A 113 10.33 0.01 -15.90
N GLU A 114 11.60 -0.08 -15.50
CA GLU A 114 12.07 0.58 -14.28
C GLU A 114 11.83 2.09 -14.34
N GLY A 115 11.39 2.66 -13.20
CA GLY A 115 11.02 4.06 -13.07
C GLY A 115 9.59 4.40 -13.51
N GLU A 116 8.87 3.45 -14.09
CA GLU A 116 7.49 3.66 -14.54
C GLU A 116 6.51 3.56 -13.37
N THR A 117 5.51 4.44 -13.35
CA THR A 117 4.32 4.33 -12.51
C THR A 117 3.12 4.08 -13.40
N ARG A 118 2.38 3.04 -13.11
CA ARG A 118 1.24 2.61 -13.90
C ARG A 118 0.07 2.22 -13.02
N ARG A 119 -1.14 2.59 -13.44
CA ARG A 119 -2.39 2.19 -12.81
C ARG A 119 -2.98 0.98 -13.51
N PHE A 120 -3.49 0.05 -12.71
CA PHE A 120 -4.13 -1.17 -13.17
C PHE A 120 -5.51 -1.30 -12.54
N TRP A 121 -6.50 -1.66 -13.37
CA TRP A 121 -7.82 -2.15 -12.94
C TRP A 121 -7.84 -3.63 -13.25
N ILE A 122 -7.77 -4.44 -12.19
CA ILE A 122 -7.62 -5.89 -12.28
C ILE A 122 -8.96 -6.55 -11.95
N PRO A 123 -9.61 -7.24 -12.91
CA PRO A 123 -10.86 -7.93 -12.64
C PRO A 123 -10.66 -9.08 -11.65
N GLU A 124 -11.70 -9.39 -10.89
CA GLU A 124 -11.65 -10.38 -9.80
C GLU A 124 -11.02 -11.72 -10.19
N PRO A 125 -11.28 -12.31 -11.39
CA PRO A 125 -10.64 -13.57 -11.80
C PRO A 125 -9.12 -13.53 -11.85
N LEU A 126 -8.52 -12.35 -12.02
CA LEU A 126 -7.08 -12.12 -12.03
C LEU A 126 -6.55 -11.53 -10.72
N ALA A 127 -7.45 -11.28 -9.75
CA ALA A 127 -7.16 -10.82 -8.40
C ALA A 127 -7.31 -11.98 -7.41
N TYR A 128 -8.18 -11.85 -6.40
CA TYR A 128 -8.35 -12.89 -5.38
C TYR A 128 -9.43 -13.92 -5.71
N GLN A 129 -10.07 -13.85 -6.85
CA GLN A 129 -11.00 -14.85 -7.38
C GLN A 129 -12.21 -15.14 -6.46
N GLY A 130 -12.62 -14.16 -5.66
CA GLY A 130 -13.67 -14.33 -4.67
C GLY A 130 -13.33 -15.21 -3.46
N ARG A 131 -12.09 -15.71 -3.38
CA ARG A 131 -11.65 -16.65 -2.34
C ARG A 131 -11.31 -15.97 -1.02
N ARG A 132 -10.95 -14.70 -1.05
CA ARG A 132 -10.64 -13.86 0.12
C ARG A 132 -10.95 -12.39 -0.16
N GLU A 133 -10.98 -11.60 0.91
CA GLU A 133 -11.07 -10.14 0.82
C GLU A 133 -9.73 -9.50 0.41
N PRO A 134 -9.77 -8.36 -0.29
CA PRO A 134 -10.97 -7.73 -0.84
C PRO A 134 -11.49 -8.46 -2.08
N ARG A 135 -12.81 -8.54 -2.22
CA ARG A 135 -13.48 -9.14 -3.38
C ARG A 135 -13.67 -8.13 -4.49
N GLY A 136 -13.96 -8.62 -5.68
CA GLY A 136 -14.25 -7.80 -6.85
C GLY A 136 -13.01 -7.30 -7.57
N MET A 137 -13.22 -6.34 -8.44
CA MET A 137 -12.15 -5.65 -9.16
C MET A 137 -11.28 -4.86 -8.17
N LEU A 138 -9.97 -4.92 -8.37
CA LEU A 138 -8.99 -4.16 -7.58
C LEU A 138 -8.29 -3.13 -8.46
N VAL A 139 -7.98 -1.98 -7.87
CA VAL A 139 -7.23 -0.91 -8.53
C VAL A 139 -5.89 -0.74 -7.82
N PHE A 140 -4.81 -0.74 -8.61
CA PHE A 140 -3.46 -0.56 -8.08
C PHE A 140 -2.72 0.53 -8.83
N ASP A 141 -2.04 1.41 -8.09
CA ASP A 141 -0.95 2.20 -8.61
C ASP A 141 0.35 1.48 -8.24
N ILE A 142 1.16 1.16 -9.23
CA ILE A 142 2.44 0.46 -9.05
C ILE A 142 3.56 1.28 -9.66
N GLU A 143 4.58 1.56 -8.87
CA GLU A 143 5.86 2.11 -9.32
C GLU A 143 6.90 1.00 -9.31
N LEU A 144 7.46 0.70 -10.47
CA LEU A 144 8.52 -0.30 -10.60
C LEU A 144 9.88 0.35 -10.35
N LEU A 145 10.47 0.03 -9.20
CA LEU A 145 11.73 0.62 -8.78
C LEU A 145 12.95 -0.15 -9.31
N GLN A 146 12.90 -1.48 -9.27
CA GLN A 146 14.01 -2.33 -9.66
C GLN A 146 13.53 -3.72 -10.10
N ILE A 147 14.23 -4.28 -11.09
CA ILE A 147 14.12 -5.69 -11.52
C ILE A 147 15.38 -6.42 -11.03
N LYS A 148 15.19 -7.49 -10.28
CA LYS A 148 16.28 -8.35 -9.77
C LYS A 148 16.39 -9.64 -10.55
#